data_ac3cfa82f1ca02781f5a664fcac2945c
#
_entry.id   ac3cfa82f1ca02781f5a664fcac2945c
#
_cell.length_a   1.000
_cell.length_b   1.000
_cell.length_c   1.000
_cell.angle_alpha   90.00
_cell.angle_beta   90.00
_cell.angle_gamma   90.00
#
_symmetry.space_group_name_H-M   'P 1'
#
loop_
_entity.id
_entity.type
_entity.pdbx_description
1 polymer ?
#
loop_
_entity_poly.entity_id
_entity_poly.type
_entity_poly.pdbx_seq_one_letter_code
_entity_poly.pdbx_strand_id
1 'polypeptide(L)'
;GSFCAIYWLKKRGLMPGLCFSNELISRDEGLHQEFAVELFKLLRHKPSTQTIHSIVKEAVEIEKGFILDALPCNLIGMNSEKMSEYIEYVSDRLLKQIGQPPIWNSKNPFDFMENISLDGKTNFFEKRVGDYGKLDDESTEIGFDEDF
;
A
#
# COMPACT_ATOMS: atom_id res chain seq x y z
N GLY A 1 -0.72 5.59 -2.23
CA GLY A 1 0.37 5.61 -3.23
C GLY A 1 1.68 5.11 -2.66
N SER A 2 2.14 5.61 -1.51
CA SER A 2 3.46 5.30 -0.94
C SER A 2 3.68 3.80 -0.71
N PHE A 3 2.72 3.09 -0.16
CA PHE A 3 2.81 1.63 0.02
C PHE A 3 3.02 0.89 -1.30
N CYS A 4 2.30 1.29 -2.35
CA CYS A 4 2.44 0.70 -3.67
C CYS A 4 3.87 0.83 -4.22
N ALA A 5 4.51 1.98 -4.06
CA ALA A 5 5.88 2.21 -4.48
C ALA A 5 6.87 1.26 -3.76
N ILE A 6 6.69 1.03 -2.45
CA ILE A 6 7.55 0.12 -1.69
C ILE A 6 7.26 -1.35 -2.05
N TYR A 7 6.01 -1.74 -2.33
CA TYR A 7 5.69 -3.06 -2.84
C TYR A 7 6.30 -3.34 -4.22
N TRP A 8 6.45 -2.30 -5.06
CA TRP A 8 7.20 -2.41 -6.30
C TRP A 8 8.69 -2.72 -6.05
N LEU A 9 9.33 -2.09 -5.03
CA LEU A 9 10.68 -2.44 -4.61
C LEU A 9 10.77 -3.91 -4.18
N LYS A 10 9.78 -4.40 -3.43
CA LYS A 10 9.69 -5.82 -3.03
C LYS A 10 9.63 -6.74 -4.25
N LYS A 11 8.79 -6.45 -5.24
CA LYS A 11 8.70 -7.22 -6.50
C LYS A 11 10.05 -7.30 -7.21
N ARG A 12 10.90 -6.28 -7.05
CA ARG A 12 12.25 -6.20 -7.64
C ARG A 12 13.34 -6.84 -6.76
N GLY A 13 12.98 -7.35 -5.59
CA GLY A 13 13.96 -7.91 -4.64
C GLY A 13 14.88 -6.88 -4.01
N LEU A 14 14.48 -5.60 -3.98
CA LEU A 14 15.26 -4.49 -3.46
C LEU A 14 14.82 -4.14 -2.03
N MET A 15 15.78 -3.69 -1.20
CA MET A 15 15.57 -3.14 0.14
C MET A 15 14.68 -4.02 1.05
N PRO A 16 15.07 -5.27 1.35
CA PRO A 16 14.23 -6.24 2.05
C PRO A 16 13.74 -5.75 3.43
N GLY A 17 14.58 -5.05 4.19
CA GLY A 17 14.18 -4.48 5.50
C GLY A 17 13.09 -3.42 5.37
N LEU A 18 13.20 -2.51 4.40
CA LEU A 18 12.16 -1.51 4.12
C LEU A 18 10.87 -2.18 3.66
N CYS A 19 10.96 -3.17 2.78
CA CYS A 19 9.79 -3.91 2.30
C CYS A 19 9.07 -4.65 3.43
N PHE A 20 9.82 -5.27 4.33
CA PHE A 20 9.26 -5.93 5.50
C PHE A 20 8.54 -4.94 6.43
N SER A 21 9.16 -3.80 6.74
CA SER A 21 8.51 -2.75 7.53
C SER A 21 7.24 -2.24 6.86
N ASN A 22 7.26 -2.05 5.54
CA ASN A 22 6.09 -1.62 4.78
C ASN A 22 4.93 -2.63 4.86
N GLU A 23 5.21 -3.93 4.88
CA GLU A 23 4.17 -4.95 5.06
C GLU A 23 3.49 -4.85 6.43
N LEU A 24 4.27 -4.62 7.49
CA LEU A 24 3.73 -4.45 8.82
C LEU A 24 2.85 -3.20 8.92
N ILE A 25 3.37 -2.08 8.46
CA ILE A 25 2.66 -0.80 8.48
C ILE A 25 1.39 -0.87 7.63
N SER A 26 1.45 -1.46 6.43
CA SER A 26 0.28 -1.56 5.55
C SER A 26 -0.83 -2.46 6.12
N ARG A 27 -0.49 -3.44 6.97
CA ARG A 27 -1.48 -4.20 7.72
C ARG A 27 -2.19 -3.36 8.78
N ASP A 28 -1.42 -2.59 9.55
CA ASP A 28 -1.98 -1.71 10.56
C ASP A 28 -2.90 -0.67 9.91
N GLU A 29 -2.48 -0.10 8.79
CA GLU A 29 -3.31 0.83 8.01
C GLU A 29 -4.57 0.17 7.45
N GLY A 30 -4.52 -1.10 7.09
CA GLY A 30 -5.70 -1.89 6.72
C GLY A 30 -6.72 -1.97 7.86
N LEU A 31 -6.27 -2.22 9.09
CA LEU A 31 -7.12 -2.24 10.29
C LEU A 31 -7.68 -0.85 10.60
N HIS A 32 -6.88 0.21 10.45
CA HIS A 32 -7.34 1.59 10.62
C HIS A 32 -8.44 1.95 9.61
N GLN A 33 -8.28 1.51 8.36
CA GLN A 33 -9.30 1.71 7.33
C GLN A 33 -10.60 0.95 7.66
N GLU A 34 -10.52 -0.31 8.07
CA GLU A 34 -11.69 -1.10 8.49
C GLU A 34 -12.40 -0.44 9.67
N PHE A 35 -11.66 0.02 10.68
CA PHE A 35 -12.22 0.75 11.80
C PHE A 35 -12.93 2.04 11.37
N ALA A 36 -12.33 2.82 10.48
CA ALA A 36 -12.95 4.03 9.93
C ALA A 36 -14.25 3.73 9.17
N VAL A 37 -14.29 2.63 8.40
CA VAL A 37 -15.51 2.17 7.70
C VAL A 37 -16.61 1.79 8.70
N GLU A 38 -16.27 1.08 9.79
CA GLU A 38 -17.26 0.75 10.83
C GLU A 38 -17.75 2.00 11.57
N LEU A 39 -16.88 2.95 11.90
CA LEU A 39 -17.28 4.23 12.48
C LEU A 39 -18.23 4.99 11.56
N PHE A 40 -17.95 5.02 10.25
CA PHE A 40 -18.83 5.67 9.27
C PHE A 40 -20.23 5.03 9.27
N LYS A 41 -20.33 3.71 9.39
CA LYS A 41 -21.61 2.99 9.48
C LYS A 41 -22.44 3.41 10.71
N LEU A 42 -21.76 3.73 11.81
CA LEU A 42 -22.38 4.12 13.08
C LEU A 42 -22.80 5.58 13.14
N LEU A 43 -22.44 6.42 12.17
CA LEU A 43 -22.85 7.81 12.13
C LEU A 43 -24.37 7.93 12.10
N ARG A 44 -24.93 8.71 13.03
CA ARG A 44 -26.38 9.01 13.09
C ARG A 44 -26.83 9.86 11.91
N HIS A 45 -26.01 10.83 11.51
CA HIS A 45 -26.24 11.73 10.37
C HIS A 45 -25.09 11.56 9.39
N LYS A 46 -25.35 10.85 8.31
CA LYS A 46 -24.36 10.63 7.25
C LYS A 46 -24.30 11.84 6.33
N PRO A 47 -23.12 12.28 5.90
CA PRO A 47 -23.01 13.30 4.86
C PRO A 47 -23.69 12.86 3.56
N SER A 48 -24.07 13.82 2.73
CA SER A 48 -24.61 13.52 1.41
C SER A 48 -23.55 12.84 0.53
N THR A 49 -23.97 12.03 -0.43
CA THR A 49 -23.08 11.44 -1.44
C THR A 49 -22.24 12.51 -2.14
N GLN A 50 -22.84 13.66 -2.44
CA GLN A 50 -22.12 14.78 -3.07
C GLN A 50 -20.99 15.31 -2.19
N THR A 51 -21.23 15.47 -0.89
CA THR A 51 -20.21 15.91 0.08
C THR A 51 -19.08 14.88 0.17
N ILE A 52 -19.42 13.59 0.28
CA ILE A 52 -18.44 12.51 0.35
C ILE A 52 -17.58 12.47 -0.93
N HIS A 53 -18.21 12.53 -2.10
CA HIS A 53 -17.51 12.56 -3.39
C HIS A 53 -16.59 13.79 -3.53
N SER A 54 -17.01 14.96 -3.03
CA SER A 54 -16.16 16.16 -3.05
C SER A 54 -14.90 15.96 -2.22
N ILE A 55 -15.04 15.45 -0.99
CA ILE A 55 -13.90 15.17 -0.10
C ILE A 55 -12.95 14.14 -0.71
N VAL A 56 -13.49 13.04 -1.25
CA VAL A 56 -12.67 11.98 -1.84
C VAL A 56 -11.95 12.46 -3.10
N LYS A 57 -12.61 13.24 -3.96
CA LYS A 57 -11.97 13.84 -5.14
C LYS A 57 -10.82 14.76 -4.77
N GLU A 58 -11.01 15.63 -3.79
CA GLU A 58 -9.96 16.53 -3.31
C GLU A 58 -8.76 15.75 -2.77
N ALA A 59 -9.00 14.72 -1.94
CA ALA A 59 -7.96 13.85 -1.43
C ALA A 59 -7.18 13.12 -2.55
N VAL A 60 -7.88 12.61 -3.56
CA VAL A 60 -7.27 11.95 -4.72
C VAL A 60 -6.39 12.91 -5.53
N GLU A 61 -6.84 14.14 -5.76
CA GLU A 61 -6.03 15.13 -6.49
C GLU A 61 -4.76 15.52 -5.72
N ILE A 62 -4.85 15.66 -4.38
CA ILE A 62 -3.68 15.94 -3.53
C ILE A 62 -2.70 14.75 -3.59
N GLU A 63 -3.18 13.52 -3.45
CA GLU A 63 -2.35 12.31 -3.49
C GLU A 63 -1.69 12.12 -4.86
N LYS A 64 -2.40 12.39 -5.96
CA LYS A 64 -1.83 12.36 -7.31
C LYS A 64 -0.73 13.40 -7.47
N GLY A 65 -0.95 14.64 -6.99
CA GLY A 65 0.07 15.69 -7.00
C GLY A 65 1.32 15.26 -6.26
N PHE A 66 1.17 14.70 -5.05
CA PHE A 66 2.29 14.16 -4.27
C PHE A 66 3.05 13.07 -5.03
N ILE A 67 2.36 12.12 -5.65
CA ILE A 67 3.00 11.03 -6.40
C ILE A 67 3.73 11.53 -7.66
N LEU A 68 3.17 12.49 -8.38
CA LEU A 68 3.83 13.10 -9.54
C LEU A 68 5.14 13.78 -9.16
N ASP A 69 5.16 14.48 -8.01
CA ASP A 69 6.38 15.13 -7.50
C ASP A 69 7.39 14.12 -6.97
N ALA A 70 6.94 13.07 -6.29
CA ALA A 70 7.79 12.03 -5.70
C ALA A 70 8.39 11.06 -6.72
N LEU A 71 7.73 10.85 -7.87
CA LEU A 71 8.15 9.94 -8.93
C LEU A 71 8.39 10.69 -10.26
N PRO A 72 9.44 11.53 -10.35
CA PRO A 72 9.71 12.36 -11.53
C PRO A 72 10.19 11.56 -12.75
N CYS A 73 10.42 10.25 -12.61
CA CYS A 73 10.89 9.37 -13.67
C CYS A 73 9.98 8.15 -13.86
N ASN A 74 9.94 7.66 -15.09
CA ASN A 74 9.25 6.42 -15.40
C ASN A 74 10.10 5.22 -14.97
N LEU A 75 9.66 4.52 -13.92
CA LEU A 75 10.24 3.26 -13.49
C LEU A 75 9.66 2.10 -14.32
N ILE A 76 10.46 1.05 -14.51
CA ILE A 76 10.01 -0.15 -15.23
C ILE A 76 8.83 -0.80 -14.48
N GLY A 77 7.65 -0.76 -15.08
CA GLY A 77 6.42 -1.33 -14.54
C GLY A 77 5.70 -0.45 -13.51
N MET A 78 6.21 0.75 -13.21
CA MET A 78 5.55 1.74 -12.37
C MET A 78 5.86 3.15 -12.88
N ASN A 79 4.82 3.88 -13.27
CA ASN A 79 4.91 5.27 -13.68
C ASN A 79 3.79 6.09 -13.02
N SER A 80 3.87 7.42 -13.15
CA SER A 80 2.91 8.34 -12.55
C SER A 80 1.47 8.13 -13.04
N GLU A 81 1.29 7.75 -14.30
CA GLU A 81 -0.03 7.47 -14.89
C GLU A 81 -0.69 6.26 -14.22
N LYS A 82 0.01 5.12 -14.16
CA LYS A 82 -0.47 3.92 -13.46
C LYS A 82 -0.67 4.15 -11.96
N MET A 83 0.20 4.94 -11.33
CA MET A 83 0.01 5.31 -9.94
C MET A 83 -1.25 6.15 -9.74
N SER A 84 -1.54 7.09 -10.63
CA SER A 84 -2.77 7.87 -10.60
C SER A 84 -4.02 6.98 -10.75
N GLU A 85 -4.00 6.03 -11.67
CA GLU A 85 -5.07 5.05 -11.87
C GLU A 85 -5.24 4.14 -10.62
N TYR A 86 -4.14 3.74 -9.99
CA TYR A 86 -4.19 2.95 -8.76
C TYR A 86 -4.79 3.73 -7.58
N ILE A 87 -4.49 5.02 -7.43
CA ILE A 87 -5.07 5.89 -6.41
C ILE A 87 -6.59 5.99 -6.59
N GLU A 88 -7.06 6.19 -7.81
CA GLU A 88 -8.49 6.17 -8.15
C GLU A 88 -9.15 4.83 -7.80
N TYR A 89 -8.52 3.72 -8.19
CA TYR A 89 -9.01 2.38 -7.90
C TYR A 89 -9.18 2.13 -6.39
N VAL A 90 -8.20 2.49 -5.57
CA VAL A 90 -8.26 2.34 -4.11
C VAL A 90 -9.35 3.22 -3.51
N SER A 91 -9.52 4.44 -4.03
CA SER A 91 -10.57 5.36 -3.59
C SER A 91 -11.97 4.85 -3.92
N ASP A 92 -12.17 4.27 -5.09
CA ASP A 92 -13.43 3.61 -5.45
C ASP A 92 -13.73 2.39 -4.56
N ARG A 93 -12.70 1.64 -4.14
CA ARG A 93 -12.88 0.55 -3.16
C ARG A 93 -13.35 1.08 -1.82
N LEU A 94 -12.76 2.17 -1.32
CA LEU A 94 -13.19 2.81 -0.08
C LEU A 94 -14.65 3.28 -0.17
N LEU A 95 -15.02 3.95 -1.27
CA LEU A 95 -16.40 4.38 -1.50
C LEU A 95 -17.38 3.21 -1.43
N LYS A 96 -17.09 2.09 -2.07
CA LYS A 96 -17.91 0.87 -2.01
C LYS A 96 -18.04 0.33 -0.59
N GLN A 97 -16.96 0.34 0.21
CA GLN A 97 -16.98 -0.15 1.60
C GLN A 97 -17.88 0.69 2.50
N ILE A 98 -17.99 2.00 2.26
CA ILE A 98 -18.90 2.90 2.99
C ILE A 98 -20.30 3.02 2.33
N GLY A 99 -20.58 2.18 1.34
CA GLY A 99 -21.89 2.14 0.67
C GLY A 99 -22.15 3.27 -0.30
N GLN A 100 -21.09 3.87 -0.86
CA GLN A 100 -21.20 4.95 -1.84
C GLN A 100 -20.89 4.45 -3.26
N PRO A 101 -21.50 5.04 -4.30
CA PRO A 101 -21.16 4.71 -5.68
C PRO A 101 -19.71 5.12 -6.01
N PRO A 102 -19.00 4.35 -6.85
CA PRO A 102 -17.68 4.69 -7.31
C PRO A 102 -17.71 5.96 -8.19
N ILE A 103 -16.57 6.63 -8.30
CA ILE A 103 -16.42 7.86 -9.09
C ILE A 103 -15.74 7.58 -10.43
N TRP A 104 -14.62 6.85 -10.40
CA TRP A 104 -13.74 6.65 -11.57
C TRP A 104 -13.99 5.34 -12.29
N ASN A 105 -14.43 4.31 -11.58
CA ASN A 105 -14.53 2.93 -12.07
C ASN A 105 -13.21 2.36 -12.60
N SER A 106 -12.10 2.85 -12.06
CA SER A 106 -10.76 2.42 -12.42
C SER A 106 -10.50 0.98 -12.03
N LYS A 107 -9.62 0.31 -12.79
CA LYS A 107 -9.15 -1.05 -12.51
C LYS A 107 -7.78 -0.99 -11.84
N ASN A 108 -7.41 -2.07 -11.13
CA ASN A 108 -6.07 -2.18 -10.58
C ASN A 108 -5.04 -2.32 -11.71
N PRO A 109 -4.12 -1.34 -11.90
CA PRO A 109 -3.12 -1.41 -12.95
C PRO A 109 -1.89 -2.24 -12.56
N PHE A 110 -1.83 -2.73 -11.31
CA PHE A 110 -0.69 -3.46 -10.75
C PHE A 110 -1.08 -4.87 -10.31
N ASP A 111 -0.60 -5.87 -11.03
CA ASP A 111 -0.78 -7.28 -10.72
C ASP A 111 -0.23 -7.67 -9.33
N PHE A 112 0.91 -7.09 -8.93
CA PHE A 112 1.55 -7.35 -7.64
C PHE A 112 0.76 -6.82 -6.44
N MET A 113 -0.17 -5.89 -6.64
CA MET A 113 -1.04 -5.38 -5.58
C MET A 113 -2.30 -6.23 -5.35
N GLU A 114 -2.64 -7.13 -6.27
CA GLU A 114 -3.79 -8.03 -6.11
C GLU A 114 -3.54 -9.09 -5.03
N ASN A 115 -2.31 -9.59 -4.94
CA ASN A 115 -1.93 -10.66 -4.00
C ASN A 115 -1.77 -10.18 -2.55
N ILE A 116 -1.58 -8.89 -2.32
CA ILE A 116 -1.32 -8.33 -0.98
C ILE A 116 -2.53 -8.48 -0.05
N SER A 117 -3.74 -8.37 -0.57
CA SER A 117 -4.97 -8.59 0.21
C SER A 117 -5.15 -10.05 0.67
N LEU A 118 -4.50 -11.01 0.00
CA LEU A 118 -4.49 -12.42 0.38
C LEU A 118 -3.42 -12.72 1.44
N ASP A 119 -2.26 -12.06 1.35
CA ASP A 119 -1.17 -12.18 2.33
C ASP A 119 -1.52 -11.60 3.71
N GLY A 120 -2.44 -10.64 3.78
CA GLY A 120 -2.93 -10.08 5.04
C GLY A 120 -3.63 -11.08 5.97
N LYS A 121 -4.01 -12.26 5.46
CA LYS A 121 -4.62 -13.37 6.22
C LYS A 121 -3.60 -14.34 6.82
N THR A 122 -2.32 -14.25 6.48
CA THR A 122 -1.27 -15.08 7.06
C THR A 122 -0.89 -14.59 8.45
N ASN A 123 -0.75 -15.53 9.40
CA ASN A 123 -0.39 -15.23 10.78
C ASN A 123 0.99 -14.52 10.79
N PHE A 124 1.03 -13.32 11.37
CA PHE A 124 2.22 -12.50 11.50
C PHE A 124 3.43 -13.25 12.08
N PHE A 125 3.19 -14.11 13.07
CA PHE A 125 4.26 -14.85 13.74
C PHE A 125 4.85 -15.98 12.88
N GLU A 126 4.05 -16.60 12.02
CA GLU A 126 4.54 -17.66 11.12
C GLU A 126 5.44 -17.10 10.01
N LYS A 127 5.08 -15.94 9.44
CA LYS A 127 5.87 -15.32 8.37
C LYS A 127 7.19 -14.72 8.88
N ARG A 128 7.22 -14.22 10.12
CA ARG A 128 8.40 -13.64 10.74
C ARG A 128 9.54 -14.64 10.92
N VAL A 129 9.25 -15.87 11.29
CA VAL A 129 10.26 -16.94 11.50
C VAL A 129 10.92 -17.33 10.18
N GLY A 130 10.17 -17.39 9.07
CA GLY A 130 10.71 -17.71 7.75
C GLY A 130 11.62 -16.63 7.13
N ASP A 131 11.34 -15.36 7.40
CA ASP A 131 12.12 -14.25 6.84
C ASP A 131 13.41 -13.99 7.61
N TYR A 132 13.44 -14.23 8.93
CA TYR A 132 14.68 -14.16 9.74
C TYR A 132 15.63 -15.33 9.46
N GLY A 133 15.11 -16.54 9.22
CA GLY A 133 15.94 -17.70 8.88
C GLY A 133 16.71 -17.57 7.57
N LYS A 134 16.25 -16.71 6.65
CA LYS A 134 16.97 -16.45 5.38
C LYS A 134 18.09 -15.42 5.51
N LEU A 135 18.06 -14.57 6.54
CA LEU A 135 19.09 -13.57 6.79
C LEU A 135 20.32 -14.16 7.50
N ASP A 136 20.13 -15.21 8.30
CA ASP A 136 21.23 -15.87 9.00
C ASP A 136 22.09 -16.78 8.10
N ASP A 137 21.54 -17.28 6.98
CA ASP A 137 22.29 -18.12 6.03
C ASP A 137 23.17 -17.31 5.04
N GLU A 138 22.93 -16.00 4.88
CA GLU A 138 23.74 -15.14 4.02
C GLU A 138 24.80 -14.31 4.77
N SER A 139 24.83 -14.37 6.12
CA SER A 139 25.79 -13.63 6.95
C SER A 139 26.99 -14.46 7.41
N THR A 140 27.49 -15.33 6.56
CA THR A 140 28.74 -16.02 6.83
C THR A 140 29.89 -15.27 6.19
N GLU A 141 30.86 -14.92 7.06
CA GLU A 141 32.20 -14.39 6.79
C GLU A 141 32.33 -12.86 6.64
N ILE A 142 32.16 -12.17 7.76
CA ILE A 142 33.00 -10.99 8.01
C ILE A 142 34.27 -11.55 8.67
N GLY A 143 35.28 -11.86 7.86
CA GLY A 143 36.63 -12.11 8.35
C GLY A 143 37.22 -10.80 8.86
N PHE A 144 37.37 -10.69 10.15
CA PHE A 144 38.27 -9.70 10.76
C PHE A 144 39.66 -10.26 10.73
N ASP A 145 40.37 -10.06 9.63
CA ASP A 145 41.84 -10.10 9.61
C ASP A 145 42.33 -8.69 9.89
N GLU A 146 42.47 -8.32 11.16
CA GLU A 146 43.29 -7.22 11.59
C GLU A 146 44.62 -7.78 12.12
N ASP A 147 45.63 -7.84 11.24
CA ASP A 147 47.03 -7.88 11.64
C ASP A 147 47.48 -6.46 12.04
N PHE A 148 47.83 -6.32 13.31
CA PHE A 148 48.62 -5.20 13.86
C PHE A 148 50.10 -5.51 13.81
#